data_8086de2cb9e8c3ffeb38a86b5eb2d1ee
#
_entry.id   8086de2cb9e8c3ffeb38a86b5eb2d1ee
#
_cell.length_a   1.000
_cell.length_b   1.000
_cell.length_c   1.000
_cell.angle_alpha   90.00
_cell.angle_beta   90.00
_cell.angle_gamma   90.00
#
_symmetry.space_group_name_H-M   'P 1'
#
loop_
_entity.id
_entity.type
_entity.pdbx_description
1 polymer ?
#
loop_
_entity_poly.entity_id
_entity_poly.type
_entity_poly.pdbx_seq_one_letter_code
_entity_poly.pdbx_strand_id
1 'polypeptide(L)'
;MKQLMIKKTVKSKILKFLSNKNRVYAITAMVILIAVTAGVQNCLKEIKFLQLIGGTDDITLFENNFERVKRILPPFGVIGYYSDKKYDARSFFMTIYTLSPRIVVWEIEHPFVIGSFSRFTNPDEFAKANNLSIMETVDKSIVLFKKRSK
;
A
#
# COMPACT_ATOMS: atom_id res chain seq x y z
N MET A 1 1.80 -41.69 -45.77
CA MET A 1 1.65 -40.85 -46.98
C MET A 1 0.49 -39.87 -46.94
N LYS A 2 -0.72 -40.17 -46.41
CA LYS A 2 -1.86 -39.24 -46.37
C LYS A 2 -1.61 -37.91 -45.61
N GLN A 3 -0.87 -37.90 -44.51
CA GLN A 3 -0.62 -36.67 -43.74
C GLN A 3 0.25 -35.63 -44.47
N LEU A 4 1.17 -36.06 -45.32
CA LEU A 4 2.04 -35.15 -46.10
C LEU A 4 1.27 -34.43 -47.22
N MET A 5 0.28 -35.10 -47.81
CA MET A 5 -0.58 -34.51 -48.86
C MET A 5 -1.50 -33.43 -48.26
N ILE A 6 -2.10 -33.68 -47.09
CA ILE A 6 -2.98 -32.71 -46.43
C ILE A 6 -2.22 -31.42 -46.09
N LYS A 7 -0.98 -31.52 -45.54
CA LYS A 7 -0.15 -30.34 -45.24
C LYS A 7 0.20 -29.51 -46.48
N LYS A 8 0.49 -30.14 -47.64
CA LYS A 8 0.77 -29.42 -48.89
C LYS A 8 -0.47 -28.68 -49.44
N THR A 9 -1.64 -29.30 -49.37
CA THR A 9 -2.89 -28.70 -49.87
C THR A 9 -3.34 -27.51 -49.01
N VAL A 10 -3.20 -27.59 -47.69
CA VAL A 10 -3.53 -26.49 -46.78
C VAL A 10 -2.57 -25.32 -46.99
N LYS A 11 -1.26 -25.59 -47.12
CA LYS A 11 -0.25 -24.55 -47.35
C LYS A 11 -0.45 -23.78 -48.65
N SER A 12 -0.84 -24.51 -49.76
CA SER A 12 -1.13 -23.87 -51.06
C SER A 12 -2.40 -23.01 -51.04
N LYS A 13 -3.44 -23.42 -50.30
CA LYS A 13 -4.66 -22.61 -50.12
C LYS A 13 -4.42 -21.34 -49.29
N ILE A 14 -3.61 -21.44 -48.24
CA ILE A 14 -3.21 -20.29 -47.43
C ILE A 14 -2.38 -19.30 -48.24
N LEU A 15 -1.41 -19.79 -49.05
CA LEU A 15 -0.59 -18.92 -49.91
C LEU A 15 -1.43 -18.21 -50.99
N LYS A 16 -2.40 -18.90 -51.61
CA LYS A 16 -3.35 -18.27 -52.55
C LYS A 16 -4.27 -17.25 -51.89
N PHE A 17 -4.69 -17.51 -50.64
CA PHE A 17 -5.49 -16.57 -49.86
C PHE A 17 -4.72 -15.30 -49.54
N LEU A 18 -3.43 -15.41 -49.23
CA LEU A 18 -2.54 -14.27 -48.89
C LEU A 18 -2.04 -13.50 -50.12
N SER A 19 -2.14 -14.06 -51.34
CA SER A 19 -1.65 -13.38 -52.56
C SER A 19 -2.52 -12.22 -53.05
N ASN A 20 -3.72 -12.05 -52.54
CA ASN A 20 -4.57 -10.88 -52.82
C ASN A 20 -4.24 -9.74 -51.89
N LYS A 21 -3.63 -8.65 -52.42
CA LYS A 21 -3.18 -7.47 -51.66
C LYS A 21 -4.23 -6.91 -50.67
N ASN A 22 -5.49 -6.83 -51.15
CA ASN A 22 -6.58 -6.33 -50.33
C ASN A 22 -6.89 -7.20 -49.10
N ARG A 23 -6.70 -8.52 -49.22
CA ARG A 23 -6.89 -9.48 -48.10
C ARG A 23 -5.75 -9.41 -47.12
N VAL A 24 -4.52 -9.21 -47.61
CA VAL A 24 -3.35 -9.01 -46.72
C VAL A 24 -3.55 -7.74 -45.87
N TYR A 25 -3.96 -6.62 -46.48
CA TYR A 25 -4.25 -5.41 -45.74
C TYR A 25 -5.37 -5.58 -44.72
N ALA A 26 -6.44 -6.29 -45.08
CA ALA A 26 -7.55 -6.59 -44.17
C ALA A 26 -7.11 -7.42 -42.96
N ILE A 27 -6.28 -8.45 -43.18
CA ILE A 27 -5.74 -9.29 -42.09
C ILE A 27 -4.81 -8.49 -41.21
N THR A 28 -3.92 -7.67 -41.78
CA THR A 28 -3.01 -6.82 -41.03
C THR A 28 -3.76 -5.80 -40.18
N ALA A 29 -4.78 -5.14 -40.76
CA ALA A 29 -5.63 -4.20 -40.03
C ALA A 29 -6.37 -4.91 -38.86
N MET A 30 -6.85 -6.11 -39.05
CA MET A 30 -7.51 -6.89 -38.01
C MET A 30 -6.56 -7.27 -36.88
N VAL A 31 -5.32 -7.66 -37.17
CA VAL A 31 -4.29 -7.98 -36.17
C VAL A 31 -3.93 -6.71 -35.36
N ILE A 32 -3.77 -5.58 -36.03
CA ILE A 32 -3.50 -4.29 -35.37
C ILE A 32 -4.65 -3.92 -34.45
N LEU A 33 -5.90 -4.05 -34.91
CA LEU A 33 -7.08 -3.74 -34.12
C LEU A 33 -7.16 -4.61 -32.86
N ILE A 34 -6.88 -5.92 -32.97
CA ILE A 34 -6.85 -6.83 -31.83
C ILE A 34 -5.73 -6.43 -30.85
N ALA A 35 -4.53 -6.11 -31.36
CA ALA A 35 -3.42 -5.70 -30.51
C ALA A 35 -3.71 -4.39 -29.77
N VAL A 36 -4.30 -3.42 -30.44
CA VAL A 36 -4.69 -2.14 -29.82
C VAL A 36 -5.78 -2.34 -28.78
N THR A 37 -6.82 -3.12 -29.08
CA THR A 37 -7.89 -3.40 -28.11
C THR A 37 -7.38 -4.15 -26.88
N ALA A 38 -6.49 -5.13 -27.05
CA ALA A 38 -5.86 -5.84 -25.94
C ALA A 38 -4.97 -4.89 -25.09
N GLY A 39 -4.22 -4.01 -25.75
CA GLY A 39 -3.41 -2.98 -25.09
C GLY A 39 -4.25 -2.01 -24.24
N VAL A 40 -5.33 -1.49 -24.82
CA VAL A 40 -6.26 -0.60 -24.11
C VAL A 40 -6.92 -1.29 -22.92
N GLN A 41 -7.35 -2.55 -23.08
CA GLN A 41 -7.94 -3.31 -21.96
C GLN A 41 -6.95 -3.52 -20.81
N ASN A 42 -5.68 -3.78 -21.10
CA ASN A 42 -4.65 -3.93 -20.08
C ASN A 42 -4.36 -2.59 -19.39
N CYS A 43 -4.24 -1.49 -20.12
CA CYS A 43 -4.12 -0.14 -19.52
C CYS A 43 -5.31 0.22 -18.63
N LEU A 44 -6.53 -0.09 -19.05
CA LEU A 44 -7.73 0.16 -18.23
C LEU A 44 -7.76 -0.69 -16.95
N LYS A 45 -7.26 -1.93 -16.99
CA LYS A 45 -7.11 -2.75 -15.78
C LYS A 45 -6.08 -2.17 -14.83
N GLU A 46 -4.95 -1.71 -15.34
CA GLU A 46 -3.90 -1.06 -14.55
C GLU A 46 -4.40 0.24 -13.91
N ILE A 47 -5.12 1.09 -14.66
CA ILE A 47 -5.71 2.32 -14.14
C ILE A 47 -6.74 2.01 -13.03
N LYS A 48 -7.61 1.02 -13.23
CA LYS A 48 -8.55 0.57 -12.19
C LYS A 48 -7.83 0.01 -10.96
N PHE A 49 -6.76 -0.74 -11.15
CA PHE A 49 -5.93 -1.26 -10.07
C PHE A 49 -5.24 -0.13 -9.31
N LEU A 50 -4.69 0.88 -10.01
CA LEU A 50 -4.12 2.06 -9.40
C LEU A 50 -5.17 2.92 -8.69
N GLN A 51 -6.39 3.02 -9.21
CA GLN A 51 -7.51 3.70 -8.53
C GLN A 51 -8.00 2.93 -7.29
N LEU A 52 -7.95 1.60 -7.31
CA LEU A 52 -8.26 0.76 -6.15
C LEU A 52 -7.16 0.82 -5.08
N ILE A 53 -5.89 0.94 -5.49
CA ILE A 53 -4.75 1.13 -4.59
C ILE A 53 -4.60 2.62 -4.22
N GLY A 54 -4.97 3.53 -5.09
CA GLY A 54 -4.95 4.98 -4.91
C GLY A 54 -6.11 5.56 -4.07
N GLY A 55 -6.89 4.71 -3.42
CA GLY A 55 -7.59 5.10 -2.20
C GLY A 55 -6.53 5.53 -1.21
N THR A 56 -6.66 6.73 -0.68
CA THR A 56 -5.76 7.45 0.26
C THR A 56 -4.58 6.58 0.69
N ASP A 57 -3.39 6.91 0.19
CA ASP A 57 -2.14 6.22 0.50
C ASP A 57 -2.12 5.93 2.01
N ASP A 58 -1.77 4.72 2.40
CA ASP A 58 -1.67 4.32 3.81
C ASP A 58 -0.89 5.35 4.65
N ILE A 59 0.08 6.02 4.03
CA ILE A 59 0.87 7.09 4.65
C ILE A 59 -0.01 8.32 4.90
N THR A 60 -0.78 8.76 3.92
CA THR A 60 -1.69 9.92 4.05
C THR A 60 -2.78 9.66 5.11
N LEU A 61 -3.33 8.44 5.15
CA LEU A 61 -4.28 8.07 6.21
C LEU A 61 -3.63 8.09 7.58
N PHE A 62 -2.41 7.58 7.68
CA PHE A 62 -1.65 7.57 8.92
C PHE A 62 -1.33 9.00 9.37
N GLU A 63 -0.88 9.87 8.46
CA GLU A 63 -0.63 11.29 8.74
C GLU A 63 -1.88 12.01 9.24
N ASN A 64 -3.01 11.83 8.58
CA ASN A 64 -4.29 12.44 8.98
C ASN A 64 -4.71 12.01 10.39
N ASN A 65 -4.50 10.75 10.73
CA ASN A 65 -4.79 10.24 12.06
C ASN A 65 -3.89 10.88 13.12
N PHE A 66 -2.66 11.24 12.79
CA PHE A 66 -1.70 11.88 13.69
C PHE A 66 -1.84 13.39 13.80
N GLU A 67 -2.68 14.06 13.00
CA GLU A 67 -2.85 15.51 13.04
C GLU A 67 -3.26 16.03 14.44
N ARG A 68 -4.11 15.28 15.14
CA ARG A 68 -4.51 15.63 16.53
C ARG A 68 -3.33 15.48 17.49
N VAL A 69 -2.57 14.41 17.36
CA VAL A 69 -1.37 14.13 18.15
C VAL A 69 -0.32 15.21 17.96
N LYS A 70 -0.08 15.64 16.71
CA LYS A 70 0.87 16.74 16.40
C LYS A 70 0.55 18.04 17.14
N ARG A 71 -0.74 18.34 17.35
CA ARG A 71 -1.18 19.54 18.06
C ARG A 71 -1.00 19.45 19.58
N ILE A 72 -1.06 18.24 20.13
CA ILE A 72 -0.90 18.01 21.59
C ILE A 72 0.58 17.97 21.98
N LEU A 73 1.41 17.44 21.10
CA LEU A 73 2.85 17.28 21.35
C LEU A 73 3.60 18.59 21.19
N PRO A 74 4.66 18.82 22.00
CA PRO A 74 5.54 19.96 21.80
C PRO A 74 6.18 19.93 20.40
N PRO A 75 6.54 21.09 19.81
CA PRO A 75 7.05 21.16 18.44
C PRO A 75 8.36 20.40 18.24
N PHE A 76 9.16 20.26 19.30
CA PHE A 76 10.43 19.55 19.34
C PHE A 76 10.51 18.67 20.57
N GLY A 77 11.36 17.66 20.54
CA GLY A 77 11.60 16.78 21.68
C GLY A 77 11.70 15.31 21.29
N VAL A 78 11.90 14.51 22.32
CA VAL A 78 11.98 13.05 22.20
C VAL A 78 10.67 12.44 22.65
N ILE A 79 10.15 11.53 21.85
CA ILE A 79 8.90 10.78 22.07
C ILE A 79 9.25 9.31 22.13
N GLY A 80 8.78 8.65 23.16
CA GLY A 80 8.91 7.21 23.29
C GLY A 80 7.99 6.48 22.31
N TYR A 81 8.39 5.30 21.91
CA TYR A 81 7.57 4.37 21.14
C TYR A 81 7.58 2.99 21.77
N TYR A 82 6.43 2.38 21.80
CA TYR A 82 6.23 1.01 22.25
C TYR A 82 5.37 0.24 21.26
N SER A 83 5.69 -1.01 21.03
CA SER A 83 4.79 -1.94 20.34
C SER A 83 4.80 -3.30 21.01
N ASP A 84 3.63 -3.90 21.13
CA ASP A 84 3.46 -5.29 21.59
C ASP A 84 3.71 -6.32 20.47
N LYS A 85 3.87 -5.84 19.23
CA LYS A 85 4.18 -6.69 18.08
C LYS A 85 5.69 -6.84 17.93
N LYS A 86 6.14 -8.08 17.92
CA LYS A 86 7.53 -8.37 17.59
C LYS A 86 7.82 -7.88 16.15
N TYR A 87 8.78 -6.95 15.98
CA TYR A 87 9.17 -6.38 14.67
C TYR A 87 8.15 -5.44 13.98
N ASP A 88 7.52 -4.55 14.74
CA ASP A 88 6.64 -3.52 14.17
C ASP A 88 7.43 -2.33 13.55
N ALA A 89 8.39 -2.67 12.71
CA ALA A 89 9.25 -1.67 12.06
C ALA A 89 8.43 -0.71 11.18
N ARG A 90 7.37 -1.19 10.52
CA ARG A 90 6.54 -0.35 9.65
C ARG A 90 5.87 0.78 10.43
N SER A 91 5.14 0.45 11.49
CA SER A 91 4.45 1.47 12.31
C SER A 91 5.44 2.41 12.97
N PHE A 92 6.60 1.91 13.39
CA PHE A 92 7.67 2.74 13.95
C PHE A 92 8.18 3.76 12.94
N PHE A 93 8.57 3.34 11.74
CA PHE A 93 9.07 4.26 10.70
C PHE A 93 8.00 5.24 10.22
N MET A 94 6.76 4.81 10.09
CA MET A 94 5.64 5.71 9.78
C MET A 94 5.44 6.76 10.89
N THR A 95 5.59 6.37 12.15
CA THR A 95 5.52 7.30 13.29
C THR A 95 6.67 8.31 13.27
N ILE A 96 7.91 7.88 12.99
CA ILE A 96 9.06 8.77 12.81
C ILE A 96 8.79 9.80 11.70
N TYR A 97 8.38 9.32 10.54
CA TYR A 97 8.10 10.17 9.39
C TYR A 97 7.02 11.20 9.71
N THR A 98 5.91 10.75 10.27
CA THR A 98 4.75 11.59 10.54
C THR A 98 5.04 12.63 11.63
N LEU A 99 5.80 12.28 12.66
CA LEU A 99 6.08 13.18 13.79
C LEU A 99 7.32 14.06 13.59
N SER A 100 8.02 13.94 12.48
CA SER A 100 9.14 14.85 12.18
C SER A 100 8.71 16.32 12.35
N PRO A 101 9.57 17.20 12.96
CA PRO A 101 11.00 17.02 13.33
C PRO A 101 11.26 16.45 14.75
N ARG A 102 10.29 15.83 15.39
CA ARG A 102 10.47 15.20 16.71
C ARG A 102 11.27 13.90 16.55
N ILE A 103 12.03 13.53 17.57
CA ILE A 103 12.80 12.29 17.58
C ILE A 103 11.96 11.21 18.24
N VAL A 104 11.75 10.09 17.55
CA VAL A 104 11.02 8.92 18.08
C VAL A 104 12.02 7.82 18.41
N VAL A 105 11.96 7.29 19.62
CA VAL A 105 12.87 6.24 20.13
C VAL A 105 12.10 5.06 20.72
N TRP A 106 12.68 3.86 20.65
CA TRP A 106 12.10 2.64 21.23
C TRP A 106 12.28 2.57 22.75
N GLU A 107 11.72 3.54 23.47
CA GLU A 107 11.80 3.64 24.92
C GLU A 107 10.49 4.20 25.47
N ILE A 108 10.12 3.81 26.68
CA ILE A 108 8.91 4.27 27.37
C ILE A 108 9.19 5.32 28.46
N GLU A 109 10.47 5.68 28.67
CA GLU A 109 10.89 6.57 29.75
C GLU A 109 10.69 8.07 29.45
N HIS A 110 10.13 8.40 28.31
CA HIS A 110 9.90 9.77 27.87
C HIS A 110 8.56 10.35 28.37
N PRO A 111 8.44 11.69 28.44
CA PRO A 111 7.21 12.35 28.88
C PRO A 111 5.98 11.99 28.06
N PHE A 112 6.18 11.75 26.77
CA PHE A 112 5.15 11.27 25.85
C PHE A 112 5.59 9.95 25.22
N VAL A 113 4.66 9.02 25.12
CA VAL A 113 4.90 7.69 24.53
C VAL A 113 3.78 7.37 23.56
N ILE A 114 4.14 6.88 22.39
CA ILE A 114 3.18 6.33 21.42
C ILE A 114 3.23 4.81 21.55
N GLY A 115 2.08 4.21 21.83
CA GLY A 115 1.91 2.77 21.86
C GLY A 115 1.20 2.27 20.61
N SER A 116 1.76 1.26 19.96
CA SER A 116 1.13 0.50 18.87
C SER A 116 0.75 -0.88 19.39
N PHE A 117 -0.54 -1.17 19.47
CA PHE A 117 -1.06 -2.39 20.10
C PHE A 117 -1.71 -3.33 19.08
N SER A 118 -1.59 -4.62 19.34
CA SER A 118 -2.40 -5.63 18.67
C SER A 118 -3.85 -5.57 19.20
N ARG A 119 -4.78 -6.20 18.48
CA ARG A 119 -6.21 -6.24 18.87
C ARG A 119 -6.47 -6.91 20.23
N PHE A 120 -5.50 -7.63 20.77
CA PHE A 120 -5.62 -8.43 21.99
C PHE A 120 -5.04 -7.74 23.22
N THR A 121 -4.32 -6.63 23.04
CA THR A 121 -3.67 -5.92 24.16
C THR A 121 -4.53 -4.74 24.58
N ASN A 122 -4.79 -4.64 25.87
CA ASN A 122 -5.55 -3.53 26.45
C ASN A 122 -4.62 -2.35 26.77
N PRO A 123 -4.77 -1.20 26.10
CA PRO A 123 -3.92 -0.02 26.35
C PRO A 123 -4.03 0.51 27.81
N ASP A 124 -5.17 0.34 28.47
CA ASP A 124 -5.35 0.80 29.86
C ASP A 124 -4.51 0.00 30.84
N GLU A 125 -4.36 -1.30 30.65
CA GLU A 125 -3.50 -2.14 31.47
C GLU A 125 -2.04 -1.76 31.29
N PHE A 126 -1.62 -1.56 30.05
CA PHE A 126 -0.27 -1.08 29.75
C PHE A 126 0.01 0.29 30.40
N ALA A 127 -0.95 1.22 30.32
CA ALA A 127 -0.82 2.54 30.92
C ALA A 127 -0.65 2.46 32.45
N LYS A 128 -1.45 1.63 33.13
CA LYS A 128 -1.35 1.40 34.58
C LYS A 128 -0.02 0.79 34.98
N ALA A 129 0.43 -0.23 34.27
CA ALA A 129 1.68 -0.94 34.54
C ALA A 129 2.92 -0.03 34.41
N ASN A 130 2.88 0.95 33.51
CA ASN A 130 4.02 1.82 33.19
C ASN A 130 3.89 3.26 33.76
N ASN A 131 2.93 3.51 34.65
CA ASN A 131 2.65 4.83 35.21
C ASN A 131 2.39 5.89 34.16
N LEU A 132 1.61 5.53 33.13
CA LEU A 132 1.20 6.38 32.05
C LEU A 132 -0.28 6.77 32.18
N SER A 133 -0.68 7.82 31.50
CA SER A 133 -2.08 8.19 31.29
C SER A 133 -2.37 8.31 29.80
N ILE A 134 -3.49 7.78 29.36
CA ILE A 134 -3.95 7.94 27.97
C ILE A 134 -4.31 9.41 27.76
N MET A 135 -3.79 10.01 26.71
CA MET A 135 -4.12 11.36 26.28
C MET A 135 -5.05 11.37 25.07
N GLU A 136 -4.71 10.58 24.06
CA GLU A 136 -5.45 10.54 22.80
C GLU A 136 -5.35 9.15 22.21
N THR A 137 -6.46 8.69 21.63
CA THR A 137 -6.50 7.45 20.82
C THR A 137 -6.48 7.87 19.37
N VAL A 138 -5.39 7.57 18.68
CA VAL A 138 -5.17 7.94 17.28
C VAL A 138 -6.00 7.05 16.36
N ASP A 139 -5.94 5.74 16.62
CA ASP A 139 -6.67 4.69 15.93
C ASP A 139 -6.90 3.55 16.91
N LYS A 140 -7.67 2.53 16.51
CA LYS A 140 -7.95 1.32 17.33
C LYS A 140 -6.70 0.64 17.88
N SER A 141 -5.55 0.86 17.25
CA SER A 141 -4.28 0.23 17.59
C SER A 141 -3.20 1.20 18.08
N ILE A 142 -3.41 2.53 17.95
CA ILE A 142 -2.38 3.52 18.27
C ILE A 142 -2.91 4.49 19.30
N VAL A 143 -2.17 4.65 20.40
CA VAL A 143 -2.54 5.46 21.54
C VAL A 143 -1.38 6.35 21.97
N LEU A 144 -1.66 7.63 22.21
CA LEU A 144 -0.71 8.58 22.84
C LEU A 144 -0.86 8.55 24.35
N PHE A 145 0.22 8.33 25.02
CA PHE A 145 0.32 8.38 26.46
C PHE A 145 1.17 9.56 26.95
N LYS A 146 0.88 10.01 28.16
CA LYS A 146 1.71 10.94 28.92
C LYS A 146 2.17 10.28 30.20
N LYS A 147 3.44 10.46 30.56
CA LYS A 147 3.97 10.00 31.84
C LYS A 147 3.32 10.78 32.99
N ARG A 148 2.83 10.08 34.00
CA ARG A 148 2.30 10.74 35.21
C ARG A 148 3.46 11.33 35.98
N SER A 149 3.39 12.63 36.27
CA SER A 149 4.30 13.24 37.27
C SER A 149 4.01 12.63 38.63
N LYS A 150 5.04 12.22 39.32
CA LYS A 150 4.96 11.86 40.74
C LYS A 150 4.65 13.08 41.57
#